data_cddc0764287efeac5fcd9b0f45350c2e
#
_entry.id   cddc0764287efeac5fcd9b0f45350c2e
#
_cell.length_a   1.000
_cell.length_b   1.000
_cell.length_c   1.000
_cell.angle_alpha   90.00
_cell.angle_beta   90.00
_cell.angle_gamma   90.00
#
_symmetry.space_group_name_H-M   'P 1'
#
loop_
_entity.id
_entity.type
_entity.pdbx_description
1 polymer ?
#
loop_
_entity_poly.entity_id
_entity_poly.type
_entity_poly.pdbx_seq_one_letter_code
_entity_poly.pdbx_strand_id
1 'polypeptide(L)'
;MSVLLPSSRREALELLARSNGAAIPMSGGTDLLVHWPQRQSEHDRTYLDLSGLTELRPLEWTPDALVLGGLTTYWDVIGDARATRELPLLAEAGRQVGAVQIQARGTWAGNIVNASPAADGVPVLMAYDAVVVLESVAGREEVPLERFYQGYKQMRRRPDQLVVAIRIPRRPYTFQRFVKVGSRRAQAIAKVGLAVTRSTAGWRVVAASVAPTIRRCSTLERLLEEGTAVHAPAELLPAIERDVAPIDDIRSTAEYRKRSMARVLYYDVFRRTEDG
;
A
#
# COMPACT_ATOMS: atom_id res chain seq x y z
N MET A 1 11.31 -22.47 16.63
CA MET A 1 10.97 -21.98 15.28
C MET A 1 10.98 -23.15 14.31
N SER A 2 9.95 -23.26 13.48
CA SER A 2 9.91 -24.17 12.35
C SER A 2 9.67 -23.36 11.07
N VAL A 3 10.23 -23.84 9.94
CA VAL A 3 10.05 -23.23 8.63
C VAL A 3 9.54 -24.29 7.67
N LEU A 4 8.41 -24.04 7.05
CA LEU A 4 7.82 -24.86 5.98
C LEU A 4 8.25 -24.29 4.64
N LEU A 5 8.75 -25.14 3.74
CA LEU A 5 9.29 -24.78 2.43
C LEU A 5 8.41 -25.43 1.34
N PRO A 6 7.30 -24.84 0.94
CA PRO A 6 6.45 -25.42 -0.10
C PRO A 6 7.16 -25.37 -1.46
N SER A 7 6.97 -26.42 -2.25
CA SER A 7 7.50 -26.55 -3.61
C SER A 7 6.58 -25.96 -4.68
N SER A 8 5.32 -25.65 -4.31
CA SER A 8 4.31 -25.08 -5.19
C SER A 8 3.32 -24.20 -4.43
N ARG A 9 2.62 -23.30 -5.13
CA ARG A 9 1.52 -22.51 -4.59
C ARG A 9 0.42 -23.41 -4.01
N ARG A 10 0.09 -24.49 -4.68
CA ARG A 10 -0.91 -25.45 -4.20
C ARG A 10 -0.51 -26.03 -2.85
N GLU A 11 0.73 -26.51 -2.72
CA GLU A 11 1.23 -27.03 -1.46
C GLU A 11 1.23 -25.96 -0.35
N ALA A 12 1.59 -24.72 -0.67
CA ALA A 12 1.52 -23.61 0.29
C ALA A 12 0.09 -23.38 0.82
N LEU A 13 -0.92 -23.43 -0.04
CA LEU A 13 -2.33 -23.29 0.34
C LEU A 13 -2.80 -24.47 1.19
N GLU A 14 -2.38 -25.70 0.86
CA GLU A 14 -2.69 -26.90 1.65
C GLU A 14 -2.04 -26.86 3.04
N LEU A 15 -0.80 -26.37 3.15
CA LEU A 15 -0.12 -26.19 4.43
C LEU A 15 -0.81 -25.12 5.29
N LEU A 16 -1.24 -24.00 4.71
CA LEU A 16 -2.00 -22.98 5.43
C LEU A 16 -3.33 -23.52 5.93
N ALA A 17 -4.09 -24.23 5.10
CA ALA A 17 -5.35 -24.83 5.48
C ALA A 17 -5.19 -25.81 6.64
N ARG A 18 -4.17 -26.68 6.57
CA ARG A 18 -3.87 -27.66 7.62
C ARG A 18 -3.39 -27.03 8.93
N SER A 19 -2.68 -25.91 8.83
CA SER A 19 -2.17 -25.22 10.02
C SER A 19 -3.23 -24.47 10.81
N ASN A 20 -4.44 -24.30 10.26
CA ASN A 20 -5.54 -23.54 10.85
C ASN A 20 -5.10 -22.14 11.36
N GLY A 21 -4.26 -21.45 10.59
CA GLY A 21 -3.73 -20.13 10.91
C GLY A 21 -2.49 -20.11 11.81
N ALA A 22 -1.96 -21.26 12.22
CA ALA A 22 -0.72 -21.33 13.01
C ALA A 22 0.53 -21.02 12.18
N ALA A 23 0.53 -21.31 10.87
CA ALA A 23 1.63 -20.97 9.98
C ALA A 23 1.49 -19.53 9.46
N ILE A 24 2.59 -18.78 9.52
CA ILE A 24 2.65 -17.38 9.07
C ILE A 24 3.34 -17.33 7.70
N PRO A 25 2.63 -16.90 6.64
CA PRO A 25 3.27 -16.70 5.34
C PRO A 25 4.36 -15.64 5.42
N MET A 26 5.54 -15.97 4.90
CA MET A 26 6.68 -15.07 4.80
C MET A 26 7.12 -14.95 3.35
N SER A 27 7.17 -13.72 2.84
CA SER A 27 7.73 -13.38 1.54
C SER A 27 9.14 -12.80 1.69
N GLY A 28 9.35 -11.49 1.55
CA GLY A 28 10.64 -10.83 1.71
C GLY A 28 11.19 -10.80 3.16
N GLY A 29 10.35 -11.00 4.16
CA GLY A 29 10.72 -11.02 5.58
C GLY A 29 11.14 -9.68 6.18
N THR A 30 11.13 -8.60 5.42
CA THR A 30 11.72 -7.30 5.80
C THR A 30 11.05 -6.61 6.99
N ASP A 31 9.78 -6.91 7.28
CA ASP A 31 9.09 -6.41 8.47
C ASP A 31 9.26 -7.37 9.65
N LEU A 32 9.17 -8.68 9.42
CA LEU A 32 9.37 -9.71 10.44
C LEU A 32 10.75 -9.60 11.08
N LEU A 33 11.80 -9.50 10.28
CA LEU A 33 13.19 -9.50 10.74
C LEU A 33 13.57 -8.24 11.53
N VAL A 34 12.87 -7.12 11.36
CA VAL A 34 13.08 -5.92 12.17
C VAL A 34 12.75 -6.18 13.65
N HIS A 35 11.73 -6.99 13.92
CA HIS A 35 11.27 -7.26 15.27
C HIS A 35 11.83 -8.57 15.85
N TRP A 36 12.42 -9.39 15.01
CA TRP A 36 12.93 -10.72 15.37
C TRP A 36 13.84 -10.75 16.59
N PRO A 37 14.86 -9.90 16.71
CA PRO A 37 15.80 -9.97 17.85
C PRO A 37 15.16 -9.63 19.20
N GLN A 38 14.04 -8.91 19.19
CA GLN A 38 13.42 -8.32 20.38
C GLN A 38 12.16 -9.06 20.84
N ARG A 39 11.55 -9.88 19.95
CA ARG A 39 10.29 -10.58 20.22
C ARG A 39 10.51 -12.07 20.32
N GLN A 40 10.80 -12.55 21.52
CA GLN A 40 10.97 -13.97 21.81
C GLN A 40 9.76 -14.82 21.36
N SER A 41 8.54 -14.26 21.43
CA SER A 41 7.31 -14.90 20.92
C SER A 41 7.33 -15.23 19.43
N GLU A 42 8.14 -14.54 18.63
CA GLU A 42 8.30 -14.84 17.19
C GLU A 42 9.16 -16.11 16.97
N HIS A 43 9.99 -16.47 17.96
CA HIS A 43 10.89 -17.63 17.85
C HIS A 43 10.16 -18.97 17.94
N ASP A 44 8.96 -19.00 18.54
CA ASP A 44 8.16 -20.22 18.71
C ASP A 44 7.13 -20.44 17.59
N ARG A 45 7.13 -19.54 16.58
CA ARG A 45 6.17 -19.60 15.48
C ARG A 45 6.63 -20.54 14.36
N THR A 46 5.66 -21.01 13.59
CA THR A 46 5.88 -21.71 12.32
C THR A 46 5.75 -20.70 11.18
N TYR A 47 6.77 -20.61 10.34
CA TYR A 47 6.76 -19.76 9.16
C TYR A 47 6.60 -20.61 7.90
N LEU A 48 5.79 -20.11 6.95
CA LEU A 48 5.66 -20.66 5.61
C LEU A 48 6.45 -19.78 4.66
N ASP A 49 7.65 -20.18 4.31
CA ASP A 49 8.52 -19.41 3.41
C ASP A 49 8.08 -19.57 1.97
N LEU A 50 7.60 -18.48 1.38
CA LEU A 50 7.10 -18.44 0.01
C LEU A 50 8.21 -18.10 -1.00
N SER A 51 9.43 -17.77 -0.55
CA SER A 51 10.48 -17.21 -1.41
C SER A 51 10.89 -18.12 -2.58
N GLY A 52 10.71 -19.44 -2.43
CA GLY A 52 10.95 -20.43 -3.47
C GLY A 52 9.87 -20.51 -4.57
N LEU A 53 8.70 -19.92 -4.36
CA LEU A 53 7.56 -20.04 -5.28
C LEU A 53 7.70 -19.05 -6.44
N THR A 54 8.46 -19.44 -7.47
CA THR A 54 8.73 -18.60 -8.64
C THR A 54 7.46 -18.18 -9.39
N GLU A 55 6.41 -18.98 -9.35
CA GLU A 55 5.10 -18.70 -9.94
C GLU A 55 4.37 -17.50 -9.30
N LEU A 56 4.79 -17.05 -8.12
CA LEU A 56 4.27 -15.85 -7.46
C LEU A 56 5.11 -14.59 -7.72
N ARG A 57 6.17 -14.67 -8.54
CA ARG A 57 7.06 -13.53 -8.83
C ARG A 57 6.65 -12.67 -10.02
N PRO A 58 5.91 -13.15 -11.03
CA PRO A 58 5.73 -12.40 -12.27
C PRO A 58 5.12 -11.01 -12.05
N LEU A 59 5.67 -10.04 -12.80
CA LEU A 59 5.09 -8.74 -13.08
C LEU A 59 4.59 -8.82 -14.52
N GLU A 60 3.27 -8.80 -14.71
CA GLU A 60 2.66 -9.06 -16.02
C GLU A 60 1.76 -7.91 -16.47
N TRP A 61 1.93 -7.50 -17.71
CA TRP A 61 1.08 -6.50 -18.34
C TRP A 61 0.02 -7.19 -19.21
N THR A 62 -1.25 -7.00 -18.88
CA THR A 62 -2.38 -7.35 -19.73
C THR A 62 -2.93 -6.12 -20.44
N PRO A 63 -3.87 -6.24 -21.39
CA PRO A 63 -4.50 -5.09 -22.03
C PRO A 63 -5.16 -4.12 -21.06
N ASP A 64 -5.72 -4.64 -19.95
CA ASP A 64 -6.56 -3.92 -18.98
C ASP A 64 -5.93 -3.74 -17.59
N ALA A 65 -4.80 -4.38 -17.29
CA ALA A 65 -4.19 -4.32 -15.98
C ALA A 65 -2.67 -4.53 -15.98
N LEU A 66 -1.99 -4.01 -14.94
CA LEU A 66 -0.72 -4.51 -14.45
C LEU A 66 -1.02 -5.50 -13.31
N VAL A 67 -0.49 -6.71 -13.40
CA VAL A 67 -0.60 -7.75 -12.37
C VAL A 67 0.74 -7.94 -11.71
N LEU A 68 0.80 -7.70 -10.41
CA LEU A 68 1.97 -7.97 -9.56
C LEU A 68 1.71 -9.29 -8.83
N GLY A 69 2.55 -10.29 -9.01
CA GLY A 69 2.50 -11.53 -8.23
C GLY A 69 2.76 -11.28 -6.74
N GLY A 70 2.36 -12.22 -5.89
CA GLY A 70 2.49 -12.10 -4.42
C GLY A 70 3.92 -11.92 -3.92
N LEU A 71 4.92 -12.26 -4.73
CA LEU A 71 6.35 -12.08 -4.44
C LEU A 71 7.01 -10.97 -5.26
N THR A 72 6.27 -10.21 -6.07
CA THR A 72 6.82 -9.05 -6.78
C THR A 72 7.36 -8.04 -5.79
N THR A 73 8.65 -7.70 -5.92
CA THR A 73 9.34 -6.76 -5.03
C THR A 73 9.13 -5.31 -5.47
N TYR A 74 9.48 -4.36 -4.60
CA TYR A 74 9.54 -2.95 -5.01
C TYR A 74 10.54 -2.74 -6.14
N TRP A 75 11.69 -3.46 -6.07
CA TRP A 75 12.76 -3.34 -7.06
C TRP A 75 12.32 -3.79 -8.46
N ASP A 76 11.50 -4.85 -8.56
CA ASP A 76 10.96 -5.32 -9.83
C ASP A 76 10.12 -4.22 -10.52
N VAL A 77 9.27 -3.53 -9.74
CA VAL A 77 8.45 -2.41 -10.26
C VAL A 77 9.29 -1.17 -10.57
N ILE A 78 10.29 -0.84 -9.73
CA ILE A 78 11.20 0.29 -9.97
C ILE A 78 11.98 0.09 -11.28
N GLY A 79 12.35 -1.16 -11.60
CA GLY A 79 13.07 -1.54 -12.80
C GLY A 79 12.20 -1.67 -14.07
N ASP A 80 10.88 -1.72 -13.93
CA ASP A 80 9.98 -1.81 -15.06
C ASP A 80 9.74 -0.43 -15.70
N ALA A 81 10.28 -0.24 -16.90
CA ALA A 81 10.20 1.03 -17.63
C ALA A 81 8.75 1.42 -17.97
N ARG A 82 7.86 0.42 -18.17
CA ARG A 82 6.46 0.66 -18.46
C ARG A 82 5.70 1.13 -17.23
N ALA A 83 5.95 0.52 -16.05
CA ALA A 83 5.38 0.96 -14.79
C ALA A 83 5.79 2.41 -14.48
N THR A 84 7.08 2.74 -14.68
CA THR A 84 7.58 4.11 -14.48
C THR A 84 6.90 5.12 -15.42
N ARG A 85 6.49 4.73 -16.62
CA ARG A 85 5.83 5.62 -17.58
C ARG A 85 4.31 5.70 -17.38
N GLU A 86 3.61 4.57 -17.22
CA GLU A 86 2.15 4.52 -17.15
C GLU A 86 1.59 4.70 -15.74
N LEU A 87 2.31 4.20 -14.72
CA LEU A 87 1.93 4.19 -13.31
C LEU A 87 3.08 4.69 -12.42
N PRO A 88 3.60 5.92 -12.65
CA PRO A 88 4.84 6.43 -12.05
C PRO A 88 4.83 6.42 -10.53
N LEU A 89 3.66 6.58 -9.90
CA LEU A 89 3.59 6.61 -8.44
C LEU A 89 4.05 5.30 -7.79
N LEU A 90 3.93 4.15 -8.49
CA LEU A 90 4.44 2.88 -7.99
C LEU A 90 5.97 2.95 -7.80
N ALA A 91 6.68 3.39 -8.83
CA ALA A 91 8.13 3.53 -8.76
C ALA A 91 8.56 4.62 -7.76
N GLU A 92 7.83 5.75 -7.71
CA GLU A 92 8.10 6.84 -6.76
C GLU A 92 7.95 6.40 -5.32
N ALA A 93 6.85 5.71 -4.98
CA ALA A 93 6.62 5.17 -3.65
C ALA A 93 7.62 4.07 -3.31
N GLY A 94 7.86 3.14 -4.25
CA GLY A 94 8.82 2.05 -4.09
C GLY A 94 10.21 2.54 -3.70
N ARG A 95 10.72 3.59 -4.36
CA ARG A 95 12.03 4.22 -4.04
C ARG A 95 12.07 4.87 -2.65
N GLN A 96 10.94 5.17 -2.05
CA GLN A 96 10.84 5.77 -0.72
C GLN A 96 10.60 4.74 0.40
N VAL A 97 10.45 3.46 0.07
CA VAL A 97 10.36 2.37 1.04
C VAL A 97 11.76 1.98 1.51
N GLY A 98 12.05 2.24 2.78
CA GLY A 98 13.31 1.83 3.40
C GLY A 98 14.55 2.26 2.62
N ALA A 99 15.45 1.28 2.41
CA ALA A 99 16.66 1.40 1.59
C ALA A 99 16.65 0.34 0.48
N VAL A 100 17.64 0.37 -0.41
CA VAL A 100 17.73 -0.55 -1.57
C VAL A 100 17.63 -2.03 -1.16
N GLN A 101 18.21 -2.41 -0.02
CA GLN A 101 18.15 -3.77 0.51
C GLN A 101 16.71 -4.19 0.86
N ILE A 102 15.92 -3.24 1.38
CA ILE A 102 14.50 -3.46 1.67
C ILE A 102 13.71 -3.51 0.36
N GLN A 103 14.01 -2.64 -0.59
CA GLN A 103 13.32 -2.58 -1.90
C GLN A 103 13.55 -3.85 -2.72
N ALA A 104 14.76 -4.43 -2.66
CA ALA A 104 15.11 -5.66 -3.36
C ALA A 104 14.47 -6.93 -2.77
N ARG A 105 13.98 -6.90 -1.54
CA ARG A 105 13.37 -8.04 -0.86
C ARG A 105 11.90 -7.84 -0.47
N GLY A 106 11.56 -6.65 -0.01
CA GLY A 106 10.20 -6.31 0.38
C GLY A 106 9.25 -6.40 -0.80
N THR A 107 8.08 -7.01 -0.59
CA THR A 107 7.09 -7.23 -1.63
C THR A 107 5.89 -6.30 -1.46
N TRP A 108 5.21 -5.98 -2.55
CA TRP A 108 3.97 -5.20 -2.53
C TRP A 108 2.87 -5.91 -1.73
N ALA A 109 2.74 -7.23 -1.90
CA ALA A 109 1.77 -8.02 -1.13
C ALA A 109 2.14 -8.04 0.37
N GLY A 110 3.43 -8.18 0.72
CA GLY A 110 3.91 -8.09 2.10
C GLY A 110 3.55 -6.75 2.74
N ASN A 111 3.67 -5.64 2.01
CA ASN A 111 3.27 -4.30 2.48
C ASN A 111 1.76 -4.20 2.77
N ILE A 112 0.93 -4.79 1.89
CA ILE A 112 -0.52 -4.86 2.11
C ILE A 112 -0.85 -5.64 3.39
N VAL A 113 -0.32 -6.86 3.55
CA VAL A 113 -0.66 -7.72 4.69
C VAL A 113 0.00 -7.28 6.00
N ASN A 114 1.06 -6.50 5.95
CA ASN A 114 1.60 -5.83 7.14
C ASN A 114 0.60 -4.83 7.74
N ALA A 115 -0.34 -4.33 6.93
CA ALA A 115 -1.44 -3.46 7.34
C ALA A 115 -0.97 -2.25 8.19
N SER A 116 0.19 -1.68 7.87
CA SER A 116 0.67 -0.47 8.53
C SER A 116 -0.11 0.75 8.06
N PRO A 117 -0.66 1.59 8.97
CA PRO A 117 -1.28 2.84 8.56
C PRO A 117 -0.28 3.84 7.96
N ALA A 118 1.03 3.61 8.13
CA ALA A 118 2.10 4.42 7.57
C ALA A 118 2.81 3.75 6.38
N ALA A 119 2.17 2.77 5.72
CA ALA A 119 2.70 2.14 4.52
C ALA A 119 2.83 3.15 3.37
N ASP A 120 3.93 3.11 2.63
CA ASP A 120 4.18 4.01 1.48
C ASP A 120 3.55 3.45 0.18
N GLY A 121 3.59 2.13 -0.02
CA GLY A 121 3.10 1.48 -1.24
C GLY A 121 1.57 1.37 -1.31
N VAL A 122 0.91 1.16 -0.18
CA VAL A 122 -0.55 0.93 -0.12
C VAL A 122 -1.37 2.13 -0.61
N PRO A 123 -1.05 3.41 -0.24
CA PRO A 123 -1.79 4.56 -0.75
C PRO A 123 -1.78 4.65 -2.26
N VAL A 124 -0.65 4.36 -2.88
CA VAL A 124 -0.49 4.40 -4.34
C VAL A 124 -1.32 3.29 -5.01
N LEU A 125 -1.25 2.06 -4.50
CA LEU A 125 -2.07 0.96 -4.98
C LEU A 125 -3.57 1.29 -4.87
N MET A 126 -3.99 1.89 -3.77
CA MET A 126 -5.39 2.28 -3.54
C MET A 126 -5.81 3.44 -4.45
N ALA A 127 -4.92 4.42 -4.71
CA ALA A 127 -5.18 5.52 -5.65
C ALA A 127 -5.30 5.03 -7.10
N TYR A 128 -4.69 3.89 -7.43
CA TYR A 128 -4.87 3.21 -8.71
C TYR A 128 -6.04 2.21 -8.72
N ASP A 129 -6.90 2.22 -7.71
CA ASP A 129 -8.03 1.27 -7.57
C ASP A 129 -7.61 -0.20 -7.64
N ALA A 130 -6.46 -0.55 -7.04
CA ALA A 130 -5.93 -1.90 -7.06
C ALA A 130 -6.86 -2.90 -6.38
N VAL A 131 -6.84 -4.13 -6.88
CA VAL A 131 -7.60 -5.28 -6.37
C VAL A 131 -6.62 -6.31 -5.83
N VAL A 132 -6.83 -6.74 -4.60
CA VAL A 132 -6.07 -7.82 -3.96
C VAL A 132 -6.69 -9.15 -4.36
N VAL A 133 -5.87 -10.06 -4.86
CA VAL A 133 -6.29 -11.41 -5.23
C VAL A 133 -5.88 -12.36 -4.11
N LEU A 134 -6.87 -12.88 -3.42
CA LEU A 134 -6.72 -13.88 -2.37
C LEU A 134 -7.00 -15.27 -2.92
N GLU A 135 -6.23 -16.27 -2.47
CA GLU A 135 -6.44 -17.67 -2.85
C GLU A 135 -6.32 -18.58 -1.63
N SER A 136 -7.15 -19.60 -1.56
CA SER A 136 -7.12 -20.71 -0.61
C SER A 136 -7.41 -22.02 -1.33
N VAL A 137 -7.36 -23.15 -0.63
CA VAL A 137 -7.80 -24.43 -1.20
C VAL A 137 -9.27 -24.45 -1.64
N ALA A 138 -10.09 -23.58 -1.09
CA ALA A 138 -11.51 -23.43 -1.44
C ALA A 138 -11.75 -22.59 -2.70
N GLY A 139 -10.72 -21.89 -3.20
CA GLY A 139 -10.81 -21.05 -4.40
C GLY A 139 -10.23 -19.67 -4.25
N ARG A 140 -10.56 -18.82 -5.21
CA ARG A 140 -10.00 -17.47 -5.39
C ARG A 140 -11.07 -16.41 -5.10
N GLU A 141 -10.64 -15.30 -4.49
CA GLU A 141 -11.47 -14.15 -4.18
C GLU A 141 -10.73 -12.86 -4.60
N GLU A 142 -11.44 -11.92 -5.21
CA GLU A 142 -10.92 -10.59 -5.52
C GLU A 142 -11.54 -9.55 -4.59
N VAL A 143 -10.69 -8.76 -3.92
CA VAL A 143 -11.11 -7.75 -2.95
C VAL A 143 -10.52 -6.40 -3.36
N PRO A 144 -11.34 -5.37 -3.67
CA PRO A 144 -10.83 -4.02 -3.84
C PRO A 144 -10.01 -3.59 -2.61
N LEU A 145 -8.80 -3.06 -2.84
CA LEU A 145 -7.89 -2.71 -1.74
C LEU A 145 -8.50 -1.68 -0.79
N GLU A 146 -9.35 -0.80 -1.29
CA GLU A 146 -10.13 0.16 -0.50
C GLU A 146 -10.99 -0.52 0.58
N ARG A 147 -11.47 -1.75 0.32
CA ARG A 147 -12.32 -2.52 1.24
C ARG A 147 -11.58 -3.62 2.00
N PHE A 148 -10.26 -3.66 1.84
CA PHE A 148 -9.45 -4.73 2.40
C PHE A 148 -9.20 -4.57 3.90
N TYR A 149 -9.03 -3.33 4.39
CA TYR A 149 -8.77 -3.05 5.80
C TYR A 149 -10.07 -2.81 6.56
N GLN A 150 -10.22 -3.48 7.70
CA GLN A 150 -11.39 -3.38 8.59
C GLN A 150 -11.09 -2.58 9.86
N GLY A 151 -9.83 -2.35 10.18
CA GLY A 151 -9.35 -1.62 11.35
C GLY A 151 -7.83 -1.69 11.46
N TYR A 152 -7.30 -1.15 12.56
CA TYR A 152 -5.86 -1.17 12.81
C TYR A 152 -5.32 -2.60 12.84
N LYS A 153 -4.41 -2.93 11.92
CA LYS A 153 -3.85 -4.28 11.75
C LYS A 153 -4.91 -5.38 11.49
N GLN A 154 -6.13 -5.00 11.11
CA GLN A 154 -7.21 -5.92 10.77
C GLN A 154 -7.52 -5.85 9.28
N MET A 155 -7.66 -7.01 8.67
CA MET A 155 -7.89 -7.12 7.23
C MET A 155 -8.88 -8.25 6.90
N ARG A 156 -9.47 -8.17 5.72
CA ARG A 156 -10.46 -9.14 5.22
C ARG A 156 -9.88 -10.52 4.89
N ARG A 157 -8.58 -10.66 4.84
CA ARG A 157 -7.91 -11.94 4.56
C ARG A 157 -8.13 -12.95 5.71
N ARG A 158 -8.60 -14.14 5.39
CA ARG A 158 -8.66 -15.28 6.32
C ARG A 158 -7.26 -15.88 6.55
N PRO A 159 -7.06 -16.61 7.68
CA PRO A 159 -5.77 -17.26 7.96
C PRO A 159 -5.31 -18.27 6.91
N ASP A 160 -6.26 -18.93 6.23
CA ASP A 160 -6.02 -19.94 5.18
C ASP A 160 -5.81 -19.35 3.78
N GLN A 161 -5.82 -18.02 3.63
CA GLN A 161 -5.65 -17.34 2.35
C GLN A 161 -4.25 -16.76 2.18
N LEU A 162 -3.73 -16.80 0.95
CA LEU A 162 -2.57 -16.04 0.48
C LEU A 162 -3.00 -14.87 -0.40
N VAL A 163 -2.26 -13.77 -0.35
CA VAL A 163 -2.27 -12.76 -1.41
C VAL A 163 -1.40 -13.29 -2.54
N VAL A 164 -2.02 -13.80 -3.59
CA VAL A 164 -1.31 -14.41 -4.72
C VAL A 164 -0.99 -13.41 -5.82
N ALA A 165 -1.77 -12.33 -5.93
CA ALA A 165 -1.53 -11.25 -6.87
C ALA A 165 -2.19 -9.94 -6.42
N ILE A 166 -1.74 -8.84 -7.03
CA ILE A 166 -2.37 -7.52 -6.96
C ILE A 166 -2.64 -7.10 -8.39
N ARG A 167 -3.90 -6.83 -8.73
CA ARG A 167 -4.30 -6.37 -10.05
C ARG A 167 -4.55 -4.86 -10.01
N ILE A 168 -3.83 -4.11 -10.84
CA ILE A 168 -3.89 -2.65 -10.93
C ILE A 168 -4.50 -2.31 -12.29
N PRO A 169 -5.73 -1.76 -12.33
CA PRO A 169 -6.39 -1.41 -13.59
C PRO A 169 -5.57 -0.39 -14.39
N ARG A 170 -5.43 -0.63 -15.69
CA ARG A 170 -4.83 0.34 -16.62
C ARG A 170 -5.88 1.34 -17.05
N ARG A 171 -5.56 2.60 -16.88
CA ARG A 171 -6.41 3.73 -17.29
C ARG A 171 -5.54 4.87 -17.80
N PRO A 172 -6.03 5.73 -18.67
CA PRO A 172 -5.39 7.01 -18.94
C PRO A 172 -5.53 7.91 -17.70
N TYR A 173 -4.40 8.28 -17.11
CA TYR A 173 -4.35 9.21 -15.99
C TYR A 173 -3.95 10.59 -16.49
N THR A 174 -4.74 11.61 -16.16
CA THR A 174 -4.47 13.03 -16.48
C THR A 174 -3.72 13.75 -15.35
N PHE A 175 -3.77 13.18 -14.13
CA PHE A 175 -3.03 13.69 -12.98
C PHE A 175 -2.53 12.52 -12.13
N GLN A 176 -1.28 12.60 -11.68
CA GLN A 176 -0.68 11.60 -10.81
C GLN A 176 0.34 12.30 -9.88
N ARG A 177 0.15 12.19 -8.56
CA ARG A 177 1.04 12.81 -7.58
C ARG A 177 1.20 11.93 -6.35
N PHE A 178 2.44 11.68 -5.94
CA PHE A 178 2.77 11.05 -4.66
C PHE A 178 3.64 11.99 -3.84
N VAL A 179 3.30 12.15 -2.55
CA VAL A 179 4.08 12.96 -1.61
C VAL A 179 4.19 12.23 -0.29
N LYS A 180 5.42 12.16 0.24
CA LYS A 180 5.72 11.64 1.56
C LYS A 180 6.37 12.71 2.42
N VAL A 181 5.71 13.10 3.50
CA VAL A 181 6.26 13.98 4.53
C VAL A 181 6.85 13.13 5.64
N GLY A 182 8.15 13.20 5.82
CA GLY A 182 8.89 12.46 6.83
C GLY A 182 9.78 13.37 7.67
N SER A 183 10.52 12.81 8.63
CA SER A 183 11.53 13.53 9.42
C SER A 183 12.83 13.79 8.63
N ARG A 184 13.03 13.08 7.52
CA ARG A 184 14.19 13.16 6.62
C ARG A 184 13.82 12.67 5.23
N ARG A 185 14.67 12.92 4.21
CA ARG A 185 14.37 12.56 2.80
C ARG A 185 14.34 11.05 2.54
N ALA A 186 15.18 10.29 3.22
CA ALA A 186 15.32 8.85 3.00
C ALA A 186 15.10 8.06 4.29
N GLN A 187 14.64 6.83 4.18
CA GLN A 187 14.45 5.88 5.28
C GLN A 187 13.65 6.46 6.45
N ALA A 188 12.66 7.29 6.17
CA ALA A 188 11.75 7.84 7.18
C ALA A 188 10.43 7.08 7.17
N ILE A 189 9.82 6.94 8.34
CA ILE A 189 8.41 6.57 8.45
C ILE A 189 7.59 7.83 8.13
N ALA A 190 6.58 7.70 7.28
CA ALA A 190 5.73 8.82 6.90
C ALA A 190 5.01 9.42 8.12
N LYS A 191 5.05 10.75 8.23
CA LYS A 191 4.16 11.54 9.10
C LYS A 191 2.83 11.80 8.38
N VAL A 192 2.90 12.02 7.06
CA VAL A 192 1.78 12.09 6.12
C VAL A 192 2.27 11.50 4.81
N GLY A 193 1.51 10.59 4.23
CA GLY A 193 1.66 10.12 2.87
C GLY A 193 0.41 10.45 2.06
N LEU A 194 0.56 10.95 0.84
CA LEU A 194 -0.55 11.26 -0.05
C LEU A 194 -0.28 10.67 -1.43
N ALA A 195 -1.28 9.98 -1.98
CA ALA A 195 -1.32 9.57 -3.37
C ALA A 195 -2.59 10.13 -4.01
N VAL A 196 -2.44 10.90 -5.08
CA VAL A 196 -3.54 11.53 -5.79
C VAL A 196 -3.47 11.17 -7.25
N THR A 197 -4.58 10.71 -7.81
CA THR A 197 -4.72 10.41 -9.24
C THR A 197 -6.01 10.99 -9.79
N ARG A 198 -6.03 11.32 -11.08
CA ARG A 198 -7.23 11.61 -11.86
C ARG A 198 -7.25 10.75 -13.11
N SER A 199 -8.35 10.08 -13.35
CA SER A 199 -8.58 9.25 -14.53
C SER A 199 -10.02 9.42 -15.01
N THR A 200 -10.43 8.63 -15.98
CA THR A 200 -11.85 8.53 -16.41
C THR A 200 -12.80 8.04 -15.30
N ALA A 201 -12.25 7.43 -14.23
CA ALA A 201 -13.02 7.02 -13.05
C ALA A 201 -13.13 8.12 -11.98
N GLY A 202 -12.69 9.36 -12.28
CA GLY A 202 -12.68 10.50 -11.37
C GLY A 202 -11.37 10.61 -10.55
N TRP A 203 -11.42 11.49 -9.56
CA TRP A 203 -10.33 11.72 -8.63
C TRP A 203 -10.19 10.60 -7.59
N ARG A 204 -8.96 10.32 -7.19
CA ARG A 204 -8.62 9.51 -6.01
C ARG A 204 -7.64 10.27 -5.15
N VAL A 205 -8.01 10.51 -3.92
CA VAL A 205 -7.15 11.12 -2.89
C VAL A 205 -7.00 10.11 -1.77
N VAL A 206 -5.81 9.55 -1.61
CA VAL A 206 -5.55 8.52 -0.61
C VAL A 206 -4.45 8.95 0.33
N ALA A 207 -4.72 8.86 1.63
CA ALA A 207 -3.83 9.35 2.68
C ALA A 207 -3.36 8.22 3.62
N ALA A 208 -2.08 8.27 3.98
CA ALA A 208 -1.42 7.41 4.95
C ALA A 208 -0.99 8.20 6.19
N SER A 209 -0.84 7.53 7.32
CA SER A 209 -0.40 8.07 8.61
C SER A 209 -1.36 9.10 9.23
N VAL A 210 -2.60 9.13 8.80
CA VAL A 210 -3.61 10.12 9.23
C VAL A 210 -4.89 9.48 9.77
N ALA A 211 -4.91 8.15 9.90
CA ALA A 211 -6.02 7.38 10.47
C ALA A 211 -5.50 5.99 10.90
N PRO A 212 -6.31 5.15 11.58
CA PRO A 212 -5.94 3.78 11.92
C PRO A 212 -5.64 2.87 10.72
N THR A 213 -6.18 3.21 9.55
CA THR A 213 -5.93 2.54 8.26
C THR A 213 -5.57 3.57 7.19
N ILE A 214 -5.05 3.12 6.06
CA ILE A 214 -4.96 3.95 4.85
C ILE A 214 -6.37 4.41 4.48
N ARG A 215 -6.54 5.69 4.17
CA ARG A 215 -7.85 6.32 3.96
C ARG A 215 -7.98 6.89 2.57
N ARG A 216 -9.07 6.54 1.91
CA ARG A 216 -9.57 7.29 0.76
C ARG A 216 -10.36 8.51 1.27
N CYS A 217 -10.03 9.69 0.77
CA CYS A 217 -10.52 10.97 1.24
C CYS A 217 -11.64 11.48 0.30
N SER A 218 -12.83 10.93 0.44
CA SER A 218 -13.96 11.16 -0.47
C SER A 218 -14.49 12.60 -0.44
N THR A 219 -14.35 13.31 0.69
CA THR A 219 -14.71 14.72 0.77
C THR A 219 -13.78 15.59 -0.07
N LEU A 220 -12.47 15.30 -0.02
CA LEU A 220 -11.47 16.00 -0.84
C LEU A 220 -11.61 15.67 -2.33
N GLU A 221 -11.92 14.41 -2.67
CA GLU A 221 -12.19 14.00 -4.06
C GLU A 221 -13.36 14.81 -4.65
N ARG A 222 -14.42 15.00 -3.88
CA ARG A 222 -15.59 15.78 -4.30
C ARG A 222 -15.24 17.24 -4.56
N LEU A 223 -14.45 17.90 -3.68
CA LEU A 223 -14.02 19.28 -3.91
C LEU A 223 -13.23 19.41 -5.22
N LEU A 224 -12.36 18.44 -5.53
CA LEU A 224 -11.61 18.40 -6.78
C LEU A 224 -12.51 18.17 -8.00
N GLU A 225 -13.53 17.31 -7.88
CA GLU A 225 -14.48 17.02 -8.95
C GLU A 225 -15.38 18.22 -9.26
N GLU A 226 -15.79 18.97 -8.22
CA GLU A 226 -16.59 20.19 -8.32
C GLU A 226 -15.78 21.39 -8.80
N GLY A 227 -14.45 21.26 -8.92
CA GLY A 227 -13.57 22.38 -9.28
C GLY A 227 -13.60 23.51 -8.25
N THR A 228 -13.78 23.18 -6.98
CA THR A 228 -13.87 24.14 -5.90
C THR A 228 -12.60 24.98 -5.81
N ALA A 229 -12.72 26.32 -5.95
CA ALA A 229 -11.59 27.20 -5.77
C ALA A 229 -11.13 27.21 -4.32
N VAL A 230 -9.81 27.07 -4.11
CA VAL A 230 -9.16 27.05 -2.79
C VAL A 230 -8.03 28.08 -2.83
N HIS A 231 -8.09 29.10 -1.98
CA HIS A 231 -7.14 30.20 -1.97
C HIS A 231 -6.05 30.08 -0.90
N ALA A 232 -6.29 29.24 0.12
CA ALA A 232 -5.31 29.01 1.18
C ALA A 232 -5.39 27.57 1.71
N PRO A 233 -4.28 26.99 2.19
CA PRO A 233 -4.26 25.63 2.78
C PRO A 233 -5.29 25.45 3.90
N ALA A 234 -5.55 26.49 4.70
CA ALA A 234 -6.46 26.42 5.84
C ALA A 234 -7.90 26.11 5.44
N GLU A 235 -8.33 26.47 4.23
CA GLU A 235 -9.66 26.22 3.71
C GLU A 235 -9.96 24.74 3.49
N LEU A 236 -8.91 23.91 3.36
CA LEU A 236 -9.02 22.46 3.23
C LEU A 236 -9.21 21.73 4.57
N LEU A 237 -8.92 22.38 5.71
CA LEU A 237 -8.99 21.72 7.02
C LEU A 237 -10.35 21.11 7.35
N PRO A 238 -11.51 21.78 7.09
CA PRO A 238 -12.81 21.19 7.37
C PRO A 238 -13.10 19.90 6.55
N ALA A 239 -12.61 19.83 5.31
CA ALA A 239 -12.74 18.63 4.48
C ALA A 239 -11.81 17.51 4.96
N ILE A 240 -10.57 17.87 5.31
CA ILE A 240 -9.58 16.93 5.88
C ILE A 240 -10.13 16.30 7.16
N GLU A 241 -10.72 17.09 8.06
CA GLU A 241 -11.25 16.60 9.34
C GLU A 241 -12.44 15.65 9.21
N ARG A 242 -13.16 15.70 8.09
CA ARG A 242 -14.20 14.71 7.78
C ARG A 242 -13.63 13.39 7.28
N ASP A 243 -12.49 13.43 6.59
CA ASP A 243 -11.90 12.27 5.94
C ASP A 243 -10.88 11.53 6.82
N VAL A 244 -10.20 12.21 7.77
CA VAL A 244 -9.10 11.64 8.55
C VAL A 244 -9.26 11.83 10.05
N ALA A 245 -8.62 10.94 10.82
CA ALA A 245 -8.59 10.98 12.29
C ALA A 245 -7.17 10.62 12.79
N PRO A 246 -6.19 11.52 12.59
CA PRO A 246 -4.83 11.27 13.04
C PRO A 246 -4.71 11.30 14.57
N ILE A 247 -3.73 10.56 15.08
CA ILE A 247 -3.37 10.54 16.51
C ILE A 247 -2.07 11.29 16.74
N ASP A 248 -1.85 11.71 17.99
CA ASP A 248 -0.54 12.12 18.48
C ASP A 248 0.30 10.89 18.76
N ASP A 249 1.53 10.87 18.28
CA ASP A 249 2.52 9.84 18.57
C ASP A 249 3.94 10.43 18.66
N ILE A 250 4.94 9.59 18.94
CA ILE A 250 6.34 10.01 19.05
C ILE A 250 6.89 10.64 17.75
N ARG A 251 6.20 10.51 16.63
CA ARG A 251 6.64 11.01 15.32
C ARG A 251 6.07 12.38 15.02
N SER A 252 4.82 12.65 15.46
CA SER A 252 4.11 13.88 15.11
C SER A 252 2.80 14.02 15.86
N THR A 253 2.30 15.26 15.96
CA THR A 253 0.97 15.55 16.47
C THR A 253 -0.10 15.43 15.39
N ALA A 254 -1.35 15.18 15.80
CA ALA A 254 -2.51 15.15 14.90
C ALA A 254 -2.68 16.46 14.14
N GLU A 255 -2.49 17.59 14.83
CA GLU A 255 -2.58 18.92 14.24
C GLU A 255 -1.52 19.15 13.17
N TYR A 256 -0.25 18.78 13.42
CA TYR A 256 0.81 18.87 12.41
C TYR A 256 0.47 18.04 11.18
N ARG A 257 -0.08 16.82 11.35
CA ARG A 257 -0.45 15.94 10.23
C ARG A 257 -1.55 16.58 9.37
N LYS A 258 -2.61 17.13 9.98
CA LYS A 258 -3.68 17.84 9.27
C LYS A 258 -3.17 19.06 8.50
N ARG A 259 -2.39 19.92 9.16
CA ARG A 259 -1.81 21.11 8.51
C ARG A 259 -0.83 20.77 7.39
N SER A 260 -0.01 19.73 7.58
CA SER A 260 0.92 19.26 6.54
C SER A 260 0.15 18.71 5.34
N MET A 261 -0.90 17.93 5.58
CA MET A 261 -1.78 17.42 4.53
C MET A 261 -2.44 18.56 3.76
N ALA A 262 -2.98 19.58 4.45
CA ALA A 262 -3.58 20.74 3.82
C ALA A 262 -2.61 21.51 2.92
N ARG A 263 -1.36 21.71 3.38
CA ARG A 263 -0.32 22.35 2.58
C ARG A 263 0.04 21.55 1.33
N VAL A 264 0.26 20.23 1.49
CA VAL A 264 0.59 19.37 0.34
C VAL A 264 -0.55 19.37 -0.68
N LEU A 265 -1.80 19.20 -0.24
CA LEU A 265 -2.95 19.26 -1.14
C LEU A 265 -3.05 20.60 -1.86
N TYR A 266 -2.91 21.71 -1.15
CA TYR A 266 -3.01 23.03 -1.75
C TYR A 266 -1.93 23.26 -2.81
N TYR A 267 -0.65 23.08 -2.47
CA TYR A 267 0.47 23.41 -3.37
C TYR A 267 0.73 22.36 -4.46
N ASP A 268 0.51 21.09 -4.18
CA ASP A 268 0.85 20.00 -5.10
C ASP A 268 -0.36 19.48 -5.91
N VAL A 269 -1.60 19.82 -5.51
CA VAL A 269 -2.81 19.34 -6.19
C VAL A 269 -3.67 20.53 -6.64
N PHE A 270 -4.31 21.26 -5.73
CA PHE A 270 -5.29 22.31 -6.10
C PHE A 270 -4.69 23.39 -6.99
N ARG A 271 -3.59 24.02 -6.61
CA ARG A 271 -2.94 25.04 -7.46
C ARG A 271 -2.50 24.52 -8.83
N ARG A 272 -2.06 23.28 -8.92
CA ARG A 272 -1.63 22.69 -10.21
C ARG A 272 -2.79 22.37 -11.13
N THR A 273 -3.99 22.18 -10.59
CA THR A 273 -5.21 21.97 -11.39
C THR A 273 -5.85 23.26 -11.86
N GLU A 274 -5.49 24.42 -11.25
CA GLU A 274 -5.90 25.74 -11.71
C GLU A 274 -5.02 26.27 -12.86
N ASP A 275 -3.75 25.88 -12.91
CA ASP A 275 -2.76 26.33 -13.89
C ASP A 275 -2.75 25.50 -15.20
N GLY A 276 -3.56 24.46 -15.34
CA GLY A 276 -3.64 23.52 -16.49
C GLY A 276 -5.04 23.35 -17.02
#